data_19e58c9e9cad84891106297c29cce617
#
_entry.id   19e58c9e9cad84891106297c29cce617
#
_cell.length_a   1.000
_cell.length_b   1.000
_cell.length_c   1.000
_cell.angle_alpha   90.00
_cell.angle_beta   90.00
_cell.angle_gamma   90.00
#
_symmetry.space_group_name_H-M   'P 1'
#
loop_
_entity.id
_entity.type
_entity.pdbx_description
1 polymer ?
#
loop_
_entity_poly.entity_id
_entity_poly.type
_entity_poly.pdbx_seq_one_letter_code
_entity_poly.pdbx_strand_id
1 'polypeptide(L)'
;MRIAYLTTLGVLSCLGAFSQTVESVACHQHWPWDGKVEVEFVLSSPSADPVFEVKFFGKIGEGESFPLTGLDGDGAAGIVLGSGSKRVTWDAASAFPNSKVSGVRIALAAEDVTSRAEYLILNLSDYTFSCAATTNLNTVASGSVSKTGEIWFRRIAPGAYFMGSDSGDWGYFDPSFNSKNTEPSHEVRITRSHYIGIFEMTEAQFEKADSETAGASCLPQTRVTYARLRGTDFGATWPVYTDRRVDADSFLGRLRAKVGNSVIIDLPTEGQWELASRSVGDGTSLGLGCWNDGSPYDSADGTTDANLDKVAWYKGNSGSVPHEVGEKKPNLIGLYDMHGGVWEWCVDWFDRNYGLTGAQRSGLTIDPVGAVPDGTIKNSRRCGSYNNDPVDCRIPRRAAESAVTTYADYGFRLALIYP
;
A
#
# COMPACT_ATOMS: atom_id res chain seq x y z
N MET A 1 35.26 11.74 -24.13
CA MET A 1 33.99 11.11 -24.56
C MET A 1 34.26 9.60 -24.69
N ARG A 2 33.82 8.84 -23.67
CA ARG A 2 34.09 7.38 -23.62
C ARG A 2 32.78 6.66 -23.90
N ILE A 3 32.73 5.89 -24.97
CA ILE A 3 31.54 5.24 -25.49
C ILE A 3 31.58 3.78 -25.05
N ALA A 4 30.59 3.33 -24.32
CA ALA A 4 30.30 1.91 -24.16
C ALA A 4 29.41 1.49 -25.35
N TYR A 5 29.80 0.48 -26.08
CA TYR A 5 29.01 -0.06 -27.19
C TYR A 5 28.27 -1.30 -26.70
N LEU A 6 26.93 -1.23 -26.69
CA LEU A 6 26.08 -2.41 -26.58
C LEU A 6 25.89 -3.01 -27.99
N THR A 7 26.28 -4.23 -28.18
CA THR A 7 25.97 -4.96 -29.41
C THR A 7 25.30 -6.28 -29.07
N THR A 8 24.11 -6.44 -29.57
CA THR A 8 23.32 -7.66 -29.78
C THR A 8 22.62 -8.25 -28.56
N LEU A 9 21.30 -8.20 -28.63
CA LEU A 9 20.37 -8.98 -27.82
C LEU A 9 20.59 -10.48 -28.08
N GLY A 10 20.69 -11.22 -27.00
CA GLY A 10 20.48 -12.66 -26.99
C GLY A 10 19.32 -12.96 -26.03
N VAL A 11 18.20 -13.44 -26.56
CA VAL A 11 17.19 -14.10 -25.74
C VAL A 11 17.83 -15.38 -25.23
N LEU A 12 18.24 -15.42 -23.98
CA LEU A 12 18.55 -16.65 -23.28
C LEU A 12 17.20 -17.28 -22.89
N SER A 13 16.77 -18.30 -23.68
CA SER A 13 15.76 -19.24 -23.19
C SER A 13 16.31 -19.88 -21.92
N CYS A 14 15.70 -19.61 -20.79
CA CYS A 14 15.99 -20.33 -19.55
C CYS A 14 15.69 -21.81 -19.78
N LEU A 15 16.72 -22.65 -19.73
CA LEU A 15 16.62 -24.10 -19.63
C LEU A 15 16.17 -24.46 -18.20
N GLY A 16 14.89 -24.49 -17.99
CA GLY A 16 14.23 -24.90 -16.75
C GLY A 16 12.73 -24.71 -16.95
N ALA A 17 11.91 -25.65 -16.57
CA ALA A 17 10.47 -25.67 -16.76
C ALA A 17 9.77 -24.54 -15.97
N PHE A 18 9.92 -23.29 -16.46
CA PHE A 18 9.14 -22.15 -16.00
C PHE A 18 8.08 -21.84 -17.07
N SER A 19 6.85 -21.64 -16.61
CA SER A 19 5.75 -21.16 -17.43
C SER A 19 6.19 -19.92 -18.24
N GLN A 20 5.62 -19.72 -19.42
CA GLN A 20 5.91 -18.63 -20.35
C GLN A 20 5.62 -17.24 -19.74
N THR A 21 6.44 -16.82 -18.80
CA THR A 21 6.22 -15.58 -18.03
C THR A 21 6.79 -14.35 -18.75
N VAL A 22 7.82 -14.52 -19.57
CA VAL A 22 8.44 -13.44 -20.35
C VAL A 22 8.18 -13.69 -21.83
N GLU A 23 7.44 -12.77 -22.47
CA GLU A 23 7.12 -12.87 -23.90
C GLU A 23 8.20 -12.22 -24.79
N SER A 24 8.77 -11.12 -24.33
CA SER A 24 9.81 -10.41 -25.07
C SER A 24 10.71 -9.58 -24.16
N VAL A 25 11.94 -9.35 -24.59
CA VAL A 25 12.88 -8.41 -23.98
C VAL A 25 13.60 -7.66 -25.10
N ALA A 26 13.63 -6.33 -25.02
CA ALA A 26 14.36 -5.45 -25.90
C ALA A 26 15.21 -4.47 -25.08
N CYS A 27 16.38 -4.07 -25.61
CA CYS A 27 17.25 -3.12 -24.94
C CYS A 27 17.57 -1.97 -25.88
N HIS A 28 17.46 -0.77 -25.42
CA HIS A 28 17.70 0.46 -26.15
C HIS A 28 18.71 1.33 -25.42
N GLN A 29 19.78 1.70 -26.07
CA GLN A 29 20.74 2.68 -25.58
C GLN A 29 20.16 4.08 -25.81
N HIS A 30 20.21 4.95 -24.84
CA HIS A 30 19.80 6.34 -25.02
C HIS A 30 20.65 7.07 -26.05
N TRP A 31 20.03 7.90 -26.87
CA TRP A 31 20.73 8.76 -27.83
C TRP A 31 20.30 10.23 -27.67
N PRO A 32 21.23 11.18 -27.46
CA PRO A 32 22.67 10.99 -27.27
C PRO A 32 23.00 10.20 -26.00
N TRP A 33 24.16 9.49 -26.02
CA TRP A 33 24.55 8.63 -24.91
C TRP A 33 24.68 9.39 -23.57
N ASP A 34 23.82 9.07 -22.62
CA ASP A 34 23.81 9.63 -21.27
C ASP A 34 24.24 8.63 -20.18
N GLY A 35 24.76 7.47 -20.60
CA GLY A 35 25.16 6.40 -19.67
C GLY A 35 24.06 5.40 -19.33
N LYS A 36 22.87 5.56 -19.89
CA LYS A 36 21.70 4.75 -19.55
C LYS A 36 21.28 3.80 -20.67
N VAL A 37 20.73 2.68 -20.27
CA VAL A 37 20.14 1.67 -21.14
C VAL A 37 18.72 1.41 -20.68
N GLU A 38 17.77 1.55 -21.60
CA GLU A 38 16.37 1.18 -21.37
C GLU A 38 16.17 -0.29 -21.74
N VAL A 39 15.54 -1.05 -20.86
CA VAL A 39 15.13 -2.44 -21.07
C VAL A 39 13.61 -2.50 -21.05
N GLU A 40 13.04 -2.82 -22.20
CA GLU A 40 11.60 -3.06 -22.35
C GLU A 40 11.35 -4.57 -22.32
N PHE A 41 10.31 -4.99 -21.61
CA PHE A 41 9.93 -6.39 -21.51
C PHE A 41 8.43 -6.56 -21.35
N VAL A 42 7.91 -7.73 -21.74
CA VAL A 42 6.49 -8.06 -21.60
C VAL A 42 6.37 -9.27 -20.71
N LEU A 43 5.55 -9.12 -19.66
CA LEU A 43 5.20 -10.20 -18.73
C LEU A 43 3.77 -10.67 -18.97
N SER A 44 3.55 -11.97 -18.91
CA SER A 44 2.21 -12.56 -19.00
C SER A 44 1.98 -13.62 -17.93
N SER A 45 0.73 -13.73 -17.50
CA SER A 45 0.24 -14.74 -16.57
C SER A 45 -1.25 -14.97 -16.80
N PRO A 46 -1.76 -16.19 -16.58
CA PRO A 46 -3.20 -16.47 -16.55
C PRO A 46 -3.90 -15.90 -15.31
N SER A 47 -3.17 -15.47 -14.28
CA SER A 47 -3.74 -14.88 -13.06
C SER A 47 -4.35 -13.51 -13.35
N ALA A 48 -5.45 -13.18 -12.70
CA ALA A 48 -6.13 -11.88 -12.91
C ALA A 48 -5.30 -10.70 -12.41
N ASP A 49 -4.67 -10.85 -11.24
CA ASP A 49 -3.80 -9.86 -10.62
C ASP A 49 -2.45 -10.52 -10.29
N PRO A 50 -1.57 -10.72 -11.29
CA PRO A 50 -0.33 -11.46 -11.08
C PRO A 50 0.71 -10.65 -10.33
N VAL A 51 1.57 -11.37 -9.62
CA VAL A 51 2.79 -10.87 -8.98
C VAL A 51 3.96 -11.60 -9.58
N PHE A 52 4.94 -10.84 -10.07
CA PHE A 52 6.16 -11.40 -10.64
C PHE A 52 7.36 -11.03 -9.78
N GLU A 53 8.19 -12.03 -9.45
CA GLU A 53 9.56 -11.79 -8.99
C GLU A 53 10.45 -11.65 -10.22
N VAL A 54 11.24 -10.56 -10.32
CA VAL A 54 12.09 -10.27 -11.47
C VAL A 54 13.53 -10.02 -11.05
N LYS A 55 14.48 -10.46 -11.88
CA LYS A 55 15.92 -10.25 -11.68
C LYS A 55 16.58 -9.93 -13.01
N PHE A 56 17.42 -8.91 -13.01
CA PHE A 56 18.17 -8.48 -14.19
C PHE A 56 19.65 -8.83 -14.06
N PHE A 57 20.21 -9.36 -15.13
CA PHE A 57 21.60 -9.78 -15.19
C PHE A 57 22.30 -9.18 -16.41
N GLY A 58 23.55 -8.81 -16.22
CA GLY A 58 24.47 -8.46 -17.30
C GLY A 58 25.48 -9.57 -17.57
N LYS A 59 25.95 -9.70 -18.81
CA LYS A 59 27.06 -10.55 -19.19
C LYS A 59 27.92 -9.84 -20.21
N ILE A 60 29.24 -9.82 -20.02
CA ILE A 60 30.21 -9.22 -20.93
C ILE A 60 30.94 -10.34 -21.70
N GLY A 61 30.79 -10.38 -23.01
CA GLY A 61 31.37 -11.43 -23.83
C GLY A 61 30.97 -12.84 -23.36
N GLU A 62 31.96 -13.71 -23.18
CA GLU A 62 31.76 -15.05 -22.62
C GLU A 62 32.07 -15.16 -21.12
N GLY A 63 32.21 -14.00 -20.43
CA GLY A 63 32.43 -13.93 -19.00
C GLY A 63 31.24 -14.44 -18.15
N GLU A 64 31.36 -14.37 -16.84
CA GLU A 64 30.26 -14.71 -15.90
C GLU A 64 29.16 -13.67 -15.93
N SER A 65 27.93 -14.10 -15.62
CA SER A 65 26.81 -13.21 -15.43
C SER A 65 26.89 -12.50 -14.07
N PHE A 66 26.52 -11.24 -14.04
CA PHE A 66 26.47 -10.43 -12.82
C PHE A 66 25.10 -9.77 -12.67
N PRO A 67 24.59 -9.57 -11.45
CA PRO A 67 23.35 -8.85 -11.23
C PRO A 67 23.50 -7.38 -11.65
N LEU A 68 22.49 -6.82 -12.31
CA LEU A 68 22.45 -5.39 -12.59
C LEU A 68 22.07 -4.62 -11.33
N THR A 69 22.80 -3.56 -11.06
CA THR A 69 22.53 -2.57 -10.00
C THR A 69 22.32 -1.19 -10.62
N GLY A 70 21.71 -0.26 -9.88
CA GLY A 70 21.39 1.07 -10.44
C GLY A 70 20.24 0.99 -11.44
N LEU A 71 19.24 0.17 -11.14
CA LEU A 71 18.00 0.04 -11.91
C LEU A 71 16.98 1.05 -11.41
N ASP A 72 16.17 1.60 -12.32
CA ASP A 72 15.03 2.46 -12.04
C ASP A 72 13.86 2.08 -12.95
N GLY A 73 12.66 1.94 -12.41
CA GLY A 73 11.46 1.54 -13.14
C GLY A 73 10.93 0.16 -12.76
N ASP A 74 10.19 -0.45 -13.67
CA ASP A 74 9.49 -1.72 -13.43
C ASP A 74 10.43 -2.85 -13.03
N GLY A 75 10.23 -3.42 -11.87
CA GLY A 75 11.02 -4.54 -11.37
C GLY A 75 12.37 -4.16 -10.78
N ALA A 76 12.73 -2.89 -10.70
CA ALA A 76 13.97 -2.43 -10.07
C ALA A 76 14.08 -2.89 -8.62
N ALA A 77 12.95 -2.92 -7.88
CA ALA A 77 12.83 -3.42 -6.52
C ALA A 77 12.59 -4.93 -6.41
N GLY A 78 12.72 -5.69 -7.50
CA GLY A 78 12.60 -7.16 -7.51
C GLY A 78 11.19 -7.71 -7.73
N ILE A 79 10.15 -6.87 -7.63
CA ILE A 79 8.73 -7.27 -7.82
C ILE A 79 8.07 -6.39 -8.88
N VAL A 80 7.20 -7.00 -9.69
CA VAL A 80 6.29 -6.32 -10.62
C VAL A 80 4.87 -6.78 -10.34
N LEU A 81 3.95 -5.83 -10.26
CA LEU A 81 2.52 -6.10 -10.16
C LEU A 81 1.84 -5.93 -11.53
N GLY A 82 1.07 -6.94 -11.94
CA GLY A 82 0.31 -6.93 -13.20
C GLY A 82 1.13 -7.35 -14.43
N SER A 83 0.42 -7.94 -15.40
CA SER A 83 0.95 -8.33 -16.71
C SER A 83 1.16 -7.12 -17.63
N GLY A 84 1.67 -7.36 -18.83
CA GLY A 84 1.81 -6.40 -19.92
C GLY A 84 3.21 -5.84 -20.07
N SER A 85 3.31 -4.77 -20.87
CA SER A 85 4.59 -4.11 -21.18
C SER A 85 5.12 -3.38 -19.95
N LYS A 86 6.41 -3.55 -19.71
CA LYS A 86 7.16 -3.02 -18.59
C LYS A 86 8.45 -2.40 -19.09
N ARG A 87 9.00 -1.47 -18.30
CA ARG A 87 10.22 -0.75 -18.65
C ARG A 87 11.08 -0.51 -17.42
N VAL A 88 12.37 -0.79 -17.54
CA VAL A 88 13.37 -0.45 -16.53
C VAL A 88 14.55 0.24 -17.19
N THR A 89 15.12 1.22 -16.52
CA THR A 89 16.34 1.92 -16.96
C THR A 89 17.52 1.46 -16.11
N TRP A 90 18.60 1.05 -16.77
CA TRP A 90 19.86 0.71 -16.11
C TRP A 90 20.87 1.83 -16.27
N ASP A 91 21.44 2.30 -15.16
CA ASP A 91 22.58 3.24 -15.17
C ASP A 91 23.88 2.49 -15.40
N ALA A 92 24.19 2.23 -16.67
CA ALA A 92 25.39 1.51 -17.07
C ALA A 92 26.66 2.34 -16.82
N ALA A 93 26.59 3.67 -16.82
CA ALA A 93 27.73 4.52 -16.55
C ALA A 93 28.18 4.44 -15.09
N SER A 94 27.24 4.36 -14.16
CA SER A 94 27.53 4.14 -12.75
C SER A 94 28.07 2.73 -12.48
N ALA A 95 27.55 1.72 -13.17
CA ALA A 95 28.04 0.34 -13.03
C ALA A 95 29.48 0.15 -13.55
N PHE A 96 29.90 0.93 -14.57
CA PHE A 96 31.23 0.85 -15.17
C PHE A 96 31.92 2.23 -15.23
N PRO A 97 32.25 2.83 -14.09
CA PRO A 97 32.84 4.16 -14.05
C PRO A 97 34.23 4.16 -14.75
N ASN A 98 34.44 5.12 -15.66
CA ASN A 98 35.67 5.30 -16.41
C ASN A 98 36.11 4.09 -17.27
N SER A 99 35.22 3.15 -17.57
CA SER A 99 35.52 1.96 -18.34
C SER A 99 34.88 1.99 -19.74
N LYS A 100 35.57 1.47 -20.75
CA LYS A 100 34.95 1.09 -22.03
C LYS A 100 34.54 -0.37 -21.93
N VAL A 101 33.24 -0.61 -21.88
CA VAL A 101 32.68 -1.95 -21.91
C VAL A 101 31.90 -2.09 -23.22
N SER A 102 32.19 -3.14 -24.01
CA SER A 102 31.47 -3.45 -25.22
C SER A 102 30.87 -4.86 -25.12
N GLY A 103 29.76 -5.08 -25.81
CA GLY A 103 29.13 -6.40 -25.88
C GLY A 103 28.50 -6.86 -24.59
N VAL A 104 27.90 -5.95 -23.80
CA VAL A 104 27.06 -6.32 -22.65
C VAL A 104 25.76 -6.91 -23.19
N ARG A 105 25.43 -8.12 -22.78
CA ARG A 105 24.12 -8.73 -22.96
C ARG A 105 23.35 -8.59 -21.69
N ILE A 106 22.06 -8.24 -21.79
CA ILE A 106 21.15 -8.14 -20.64
C ILE A 106 20.18 -9.32 -20.71
N ALA A 107 20.01 -9.99 -19.59
CA ALA A 107 19.04 -11.06 -19.40
C ALA A 107 18.07 -10.71 -18.27
N LEU A 108 16.82 -11.10 -18.43
CA LEU A 108 15.76 -11.01 -17.45
C LEU A 108 15.35 -12.43 -17.03
N ALA A 109 15.33 -12.69 -15.74
CA ALA A 109 14.62 -13.81 -15.15
C ALA A 109 13.34 -13.29 -14.49
N ALA A 110 12.20 -13.90 -14.80
CA ALA A 110 10.92 -13.57 -14.17
C ALA A 110 10.17 -14.85 -13.81
N GLU A 111 9.55 -14.84 -12.64
CA GLU A 111 8.73 -15.93 -12.13
C GLU A 111 7.37 -15.38 -11.67
N ASP A 112 6.26 -16.02 -12.08
CA ASP A 112 4.94 -15.73 -11.51
C ASP A 112 4.87 -16.34 -10.10
N VAL A 113 4.84 -15.48 -9.11
CA VAL A 113 4.82 -15.84 -7.69
C VAL A 113 3.45 -15.59 -7.04
N THR A 114 2.41 -15.35 -7.83
CA THR A 114 1.06 -14.96 -7.37
C THR A 114 0.52 -15.92 -6.30
N SER A 115 0.72 -17.22 -6.47
CA SER A 115 0.25 -18.24 -5.53
C SER A 115 0.94 -18.23 -4.16
N ARG A 116 2.11 -17.61 -4.06
CA ARG A 116 2.90 -17.50 -2.82
C ARG A 116 3.06 -16.06 -2.33
N ALA A 117 2.47 -15.08 -3.01
CA ALA A 117 2.57 -13.67 -2.67
C ALA A 117 1.38 -13.20 -1.81
N GLU A 118 1.05 -13.96 -0.75
CA GLU A 118 0.07 -13.54 0.24
C GLU A 118 0.56 -12.33 1.05
N TYR A 119 1.88 -12.23 1.21
CA TYR A 119 2.55 -11.07 1.78
C TYR A 119 3.62 -10.56 0.84
N LEU A 120 3.72 -9.23 0.72
CA LEU A 120 4.88 -8.54 0.17
C LEU A 120 5.60 -7.81 1.30
N ILE A 121 6.91 -7.86 1.29
CA ILE A 121 7.76 -7.33 2.36
C ILE A 121 8.74 -6.37 1.72
N LEU A 122 8.61 -5.08 2.02
CA LEU A 122 9.57 -4.06 1.62
C LEU A 122 10.66 -3.95 2.67
N ASN A 123 11.89 -4.25 2.29
CA ASN A 123 13.06 -4.03 3.12
C ASN A 123 13.51 -2.56 3.00
N LEU A 124 13.56 -1.85 4.12
CA LEU A 124 13.93 -0.44 4.17
C LEU A 124 15.45 -0.18 4.16
N SER A 125 16.28 -1.23 4.06
CA SER A 125 17.74 -1.06 3.96
C SER A 125 18.22 -0.93 2.52
N ASP A 126 17.54 -1.58 1.59
CA ASP A 126 17.88 -1.63 0.17
C ASP A 126 16.68 -1.35 -0.76
N TYR A 127 15.51 -1.12 -0.17
CA TYR A 127 14.24 -0.84 -0.85
C TYR A 127 13.81 -1.93 -1.84
N THR A 128 14.20 -3.17 -1.57
CA THR A 128 13.77 -4.34 -2.35
C THR A 128 12.54 -5.00 -1.74
N PHE A 129 11.76 -5.67 -2.59
CA PHE A 129 10.64 -6.48 -2.17
C PHE A 129 11.01 -7.97 -2.16
N SER A 130 10.43 -8.68 -1.20
CA SER A 130 10.32 -10.14 -1.19
C SER A 130 8.87 -10.55 -0.97
N CYS A 131 8.55 -11.83 -1.19
CA CYS A 131 7.20 -12.35 -0.98
C CYS A 131 7.19 -13.57 -0.05
N ALA A 132 6.05 -13.77 0.62
CA ALA A 132 5.79 -14.95 1.45
C ALA A 132 4.34 -15.44 1.25
N ALA A 133 4.16 -16.77 1.20
CA ALA A 133 2.84 -17.40 1.06
C ALA A 133 2.08 -17.42 2.40
N THR A 134 2.78 -17.80 3.47
CA THR A 134 2.22 -17.86 4.82
C THR A 134 3.26 -17.39 5.82
N THR A 135 2.80 -16.88 6.93
CA THR A 135 3.68 -16.47 8.03
C THR A 135 3.03 -16.75 9.37
N ASN A 136 3.85 -16.95 10.38
CA ASN A 136 3.38 -16.91 11.75
C ASN A 136 3.26 -15.44 12.18
N LEU A 137 2.04 -14.92 12.11
CA LEU A 137 1.75 -13.51 12.43
C LEU A 137 2.18 -13.13 13.84
N ASN A 138 2.14 -14.05 14.81
CA ASN A 138 2.64 -13.78 16.15
C ASN A 138 4.15 -13.51 16.14
N THR A 139 4.90 -14.23 15.31
CA THR A 139 6.36 -13.97 15.15
C THR A 139 6.59 -12.62 14.46
N VAL A 140 5.80 -12.27 13.46
CA VAL A 140 5.89 -10.96 12.80
C VAL A 140 5.52 -9.84 13.77
N ALA A 141 4.42 -9.98 14.52
CA ALA A 141 3.97 -8.97 15.47
C ALA A 141 4.91 -8.80 16.68
N SER A 142 5.61 -9.85 17.10
CA SER A 142 6.61 -9.79 18.17
C SER A 142 8.02 -9.42 17.68
N GLY A 143 8.25 -9.46 16.35
CA GLY A 143 9.55 -9.16 15.76
C GLY A 143 9.84 -7.67 15.68
N SER A 144 11.00 -7.22 16.14
CA SER A 144 11.40 -5.82 16.00
C SER A 144 11.68 -5.45 14.54
N VAL A 145 12.27 -6.33 13.75
CA VAL A 145 12.64 -6.07 12.34
C VAL A 145 11.42 -5.74 11.49
N SER A 146 10.31 -6.46 11.66
CA SER A 146 9.04 -6.21 10.95
C SER A 146 8.39 -4.87 11.30
N LYS A 147 8.80 -4.24 12.40
CA LYS A 147 8.29 -2.95 12.88
C LYS A 147 9.29 -1.80 12.72
N THR A 148 10.55 -2.08 12.35
CA THR A 148 11.60 -1.05 12.28
C THR A 148 12.38 -1.07 10.97
N GLY A 149 12.58 -2.23 10.38
CA GLY A 149 13.44 -2.44 9.20
C GLY A 149 12.71 -2.88 7.94
N GLU A 150 11.48 -3.32 8.08
CA GLU A 150 10.66 -3.86 7.00
C GLU A 150 9.25 -3.26 7.06
N ILE A 151 8.56 -3.23 5.93
CA ILE A 151 7.10 -2.97 5.87
C ILE A 151 6.45 -4.21 5.28
N TRP A 152 5.59 -4.83 6.06
CA TRP A 152 4.85 -6.02 5.68
C TRP A 152 3.46 -5.63 5.16
N PHE A 153 3.13 -6.14 3.99
CA PHE A 153 1.85 -5.89 3.33
C PHE A 153 1.09 -7.20 3.13
N ARG A 154 -0.18 -7.22 3.51
CA ARG A 154 -1.10 -8.33 3.30
C ARG A 154 -1.87 -8.15 2.01
N ARG A 155 -1.98 -9.19 1.18
CA ARG A 155 -2.84 -9.21 0.00
C ARG A 155 -4.31 -9.21 0.41
N ILE A 156 -5.09 -8.34 -0.20
CA ILE A 156 -6.54 -8.25 -0.09
C ILE A 156 -7.12 -8.68 -1.43
N ALA A 157 -7.92 -9.75 -1.43
CA ALA A 157 -8.61 -10.20 -2.63
C ALA A 157 -9.67 -9.18 -3.07
N PRO A 158 -9.97 -9.08 -4.39
CA PRO A 158 -11.10 -8.29 -4.85
C PRO A 158 -12.40 -8.87 -4.28
N GLY A 159 -13.38 -8.02 -4.03
CA GLY A 159 -14.63 -8.46 -3.45
C GLY A 159 -15.69 -7.39 -3.46
N ALA A 160 -16.95 -7.83 -3.24
CA ALA A 160 -18.07 -6.92 -3.00
C ALA A 160 -18.49 -7.02 -1.53
N TYR A 161 -18.85 -5.88 -0.95
CA TYR A 161 -19.24 -5.78 0.44
C TYR A 161 -20.16 -4.59 0.67
N PHE A 162 -20.84 -4.55 1.81
CA PHE A 162 -21.55 -3.35 2.26
C PHE A 162 -20.60 -2.45 3.05
N MET A 163 -20.32 -1.28 2.48
CA MET A 163 -19.53 -0.21 3.10
C MET A 163 -20.44 0.69 3.92
N GLY A 164 -20.00 1.09 5.10
CA GLY A 164 -20.78 1.95 5.97
C GLY A 164 -21.52 1.20 7.08
N SER A 165 -22.63 1.77 7.57
CA SER A 165 -23.48 1.17 8.60
C SER A 165 -24.95 1.48 8.34
N ASP A 166 -25.83 0.62 8.87
CA ASP A 166 -27.27 0.81 8.82
C ASP A 166 -27.78 1.61 10.02
N SER A 167 -28.98 2.21 9.86
CA SER A 167 -29.61 3.03 10.90
C SER A 167 -29.97 2.27 12.18
N GLY A 168 -29.92 0.95 12.17
CA GLY A 168 -30.12 0.07 13.33
C GLY A 168 -28.83 -0.32 14.04
N ASP A 169 -27.66 -0.03 13.46
CA ASP A 169 -26.38 -0.40 14.04
C ASP A 169 -26.05 0.46 15.25
N TRP A 170 -25.44 -0.14 16.28
CA TRP A 170 -24.97 0.59 17.43
C TRP A 170 -24.00 1.71 17.03
N GLY A 171 -24.28 2.92 17.52
CA GLY A 171 -23.44 4.08 17.23
C GLY A 171 -23.62 4.66 15.83
N TYR A 172 -24.64 4.21 15.06
CA TYR A 172 -24.99 4.84 13.79
C TYR A 172 -25.21 6.34 13.98
N PHE A 173 -24.53 7.12 13.17
CA PHE A 173 -24.68 8.57 13.16
C PHE A 173 -25.82 8.96 12.23
N ASP A 174 -27.00 9.23 12.80
CA ASP A 174 -28.15 9.76 12.07
C ASP A 174 -27.81 11.16 11.52
N PRO A 175 -27.99 11.39 10.21
CA PRO A 175 -27.79 12.69 9.58
C PRO A 175 -28.60 13.83 10.22
N SER A 176 -29.70 13.54 10.89
CA SER A 176 -30.55 14.53 11.57
C SER A 176 -29.95 15.09 12.86
N PHE A 177 -28.98 14.41 13.48
CA PHE A 177 -28.34 14.79 14.73
C PHE A 177 -26.98 15.47 14.56
N ASN A 178 -26.89 16.55 13.78
CA ASN A 178 -25.67 17.35 13.61
C ASN A 178 -24.44 16.56 13.12
N SER A 179 -24.65 15.63 12.23
CA SER A 179 -23.65 14.69 11.80
C SER A 179 -22.68 15.29 10.80
N LYS A 180 -21.49 15.60 11.27
CA LYS A 180 -20.35 15.89 10.36
C LYS A 180 -19.84 14.62 9.66
N ASN A 181 -20.24 13.44 10.10
CA ASN A 181 -19.69 12.14 9.65
C ASN A 181 -20.84 11.14 9.45
N THR A 182 -21.46 11.14 8.30
CA THR A 182 -22.46 10.12 7.93
C THR A 182 -21.80 8.91 7.32
N GLU A 183 -22.33 7.74 7.60
CA GLU A 183 -21.81 6.43 7.21
C GLU A 183 -22.91 5.59 6.52
N PRO A 184 -23.67 6.14 5.54
CA PRO A 184 -24.79 5.37 4.97
C PRO A 184 -24.28 4.10 4.30
N SER A 185 -24.92 2.97 4.60
CA SER A 185 -24.55 1.71 3.97
C SER A 185 -24.87 1.74 2.48
N HIS A 186 -23.97 1.19 1.68
CA HIS A 186 -24.13 0.99 0.24
C HIS A 186 -23.23 -0.13 -0.23
N GLU A 187 -23.63 -0.78 -1.34
CA GLU A 187 -22.85 -1.86 -1.91
C GLU A 187 -21.62 -1.33 -2.66
N VAL A 188 -20.46 -1.86 -2.34
CA VAL A 188 -19.17 -1.51 -2.97
C VAL A 188 -18.51 -2.77 -3.51
N ARG A 189 -17.87 -2.65 -4.67
CA ARG A 189 -16.99 -3.66 -5.23
C ARG A 189 -15.61 -3.08 -5.47
N ILE A 190 -14.60 -3.69 -4.86
CA ILE A 190 -13.20 -3.48 -5.22
C ILE A 190 -12.84 -4.53 -6.26
N THR A 191 -12.44 -4.10 -7.46
CA THR A 191 -12.32 -4.98 -8.63
C THR A 191 -10.95 -5.63 -8.77
N ARG A 192 -9.91 -5.07 -8.14
CA ARG A 192 -8.54 -5.56 -8.21
C ARG A 192 -7.99 -5.86 -6.82
N SER A 193 -7.17 -6.90 -6.74
CA SER A 193 -6.36 -7.14 -5.55
C SER A 193 -5.52 -5.90 -5.23
N HIS A 194 -5.26 -5.69 -3.97
CA HIS A 194 -4.31 -4.70 -3.48
C HIS A 194 -3.61 -5.25 -2.25
N TYR A 195 -2.59 -4.58 -1.79
CA TYR A 195 -1.90 -4.93 -0.56
C TYR A 195 -2.05 -3.79 0.44
N ILE A 196 -2.20 -4.12 1.71
CA ILE A 196 -2.29 -3.14 2.78
C ILE A 196 -1.29 -3.47 3.89
N GLY A 197 -0.67 -2.46 4.48
CA GLY A 197 0.26 -2.63 5.60
C GLY A 197 -0.39 -3.37 6.75
N ILE A 198 0.27 -4.40 7.28
CA ILE A 198 -0.29 -5.19 8.39
C ILE A 198 -0.35 -4.40 9.69
N PHE A 199 0.47 -3.36 9.83
CA PHE A 199 0.49 -2.40 10.92
C PHE A 199 0.24 -0.98 10.41
N GLU A 200 -0.08 -0.07 11.31
CA GLU A 200 0.15 1.35 11.14
C GLU A 200 1.64 1.58 10.90
N MET A 201 2.00 2.61 10.12
CA MET A 201 3.41 2.98 9.91
C MET A 201 4.04 3.36 11.24
N THR A 202 5.15 2.73 11.61
CA THR A 202 5.84 3.05 12.87
C THR A 202 6.78 4.25 12.72
N GLU A 203 7.13 4.89 13.86
CA GLU A 203 8.10 5.98 13.87
C GLU A 203 9.45 5.52 13.29
N ALA A 204 9.95 4.34 13.67
CA ALA A 204 11.21 3.81 13.15
C ALA A 204 11.18 3.54 11.65
N GLN A 205 10.09 2.98 11.12
CA GLN A 205 9.93 2.77 9.68
C GLN A 205 9.85 4.10 8.93
N PHE A 206 9.10 5.08 9.48
CA PHE A 206 8.97 6.40 8.89
C PHE A 206 10.32 7.13 8.83
N GLU A 207 11.05 7.17 9.94
CA GLU A 207 12.38 7.79 10.00
C GLU A 207 13.35 7.14 9.01
N LYS A 208 13.37 5.80 8.94
CA LYS A 208 14.23 5.07 8.02
C LYS A 208 13.88 5.32 6.56
N ALA A 209 12.58 5.36 6.23
CA ALA A 209 12.11 5.64 4.87
C ALA A 209 12.30 7.10 4.46
N ASP A 210 12.17 8.05 5.38
CA ASP A 210 12.19 9.49 5.12
C ASP A 210 13.60 10.09 5.15
N SER A 211 14.39 9.76 6.18
CA SER A 211 15.70 10.36 6.46
C SER A 211 16.86 9.37 6.55
N GLU A 212 16.61 8.08 6.29
CA GLU A 212 17.59 6.99 6.39
C GLU A 212 18.18 6.81 7.80
N THR A 213 17.53 7.40 8.79
CA THR A 213 17.93 7.28 10.19
C THR A 213 17.41 5.99 10.78
N ALA A 214 18.24 5.28 11.51
CA ALA A 214 17.83 4.05 12.19
C ALA A 214 17.07 4.38 13.48
N GLY A 215 15.76 4.38 13.45
CA GLY A 215 14.90 4.43 14.63
C GLY A 215 14.71 3.05 15.27
N ALA A 216 14.23 3.03 16.49
CA ALA A 216 13.90 1.80 17.22
C ALA A 216 12.47 1.79 17.79
N SER A 217 11.72 2.88 17.61
CA SER A 217 10.37 3.01 18.13
C SER A 217 9.36 2.21 17.30
N CYS A 218 8.65 1.32 17.97
CA CYS A 218 7.54 0.56 17.38
C CYS A 218 6.17 1.23 17.61
N LEU A 219 6.15 2.46 18.13
CA LEU A 219 4.93 3.27 18.23
C LEU A 219 4.48 3.68 16.83
N PRO A 220 3.17 3.85 16.58
CA PRO A 220 2.68 4.37 15.32
C PRO A 220 3.20 5.78 15.09
N GLN A 221 3.61 6.08 13.85
CA GLN A 221 3.98 7.43 13.44
C GLN A 221 2.79 8.37 13.55
N THR A 222 2.90 9.36 14.40
CA THR A 222 1.86 10.36 14.64
C THR A 222 2.28 11.76 14.19
N ARG A 223 1.38 12.74 14.36
CA ARG A 223 1.61 14.14 13.99
C ARG A 223 2.00 14.33 12.52
N VAL A 224 1.42 13.51 11.64
CA VAL A 224 1.67 13.56 10.19
C VAL A 224 0.46 14.18 9.51
N THR A 225 0.71 15.20 8.69
CA THR A 225 -0.32 15.82 7.84
C THR A 225 -0.49 15.04 6.55
N TYR A 226 -1.67 15.06 5.95
CA TYR A 226 -1.88 14.50 4.63
C TYR A 226 -0.93 15.12 3.58
N ALA A 227 -0.74 16.45 3.66
CA ALA A 227 0.18 17.18 2.79
C ALA A 227 1.64 16.70 2.91
N ARG A 228 2.11 16.34 4.11
CA ARG A 228 3.44 15.73 4.29
C ARG A 228 3.55 14.38 3.59
N LEU A 229 2.47 13.59 3.63
CA LEU A 229 2.46 12.26 3.03
C LEU A 229 2.40 12.31 1.51
N ARG A 230 1.52 13.13 0.93
CA ARG A 230 1.24 13.11 -0.52
C ARG A 230 1.61 14.40 -1.25
N GLY A 231 1.87 15.48 -0.54
CA GLY A 231 2.10 16.81 -1.10
C GLY A 231 0.87 17.70 -1.04
N THR A 232 0.98 18.89 -1.66
CA THR A 232 -0.06 19.92 -1.70
C THR A 232 -0.61 20.19 -3.09
N ASP A 233 0.02 19.64 -4.13
CA ASP A 233 -0.49 19.75 -5.50
C ASP A 233 -1.64 18.78 -5.72
N PHE A 234 -2.79 19.15 -5.21
CA PHE A 234 -4.04 18.40 -5.38
C PHE A 234 -4.70 18.67 -6.73
N GLY A 235 -3.95 19.11 -7.73
CA GLY A 235 -4.32 19.45 -9.10
C GLY A 235 -5.77 19.27 -9.51
N ALA A 236 -6.25 20.05 -10.46
CA ALA A 236 -7.65 20.05 -10.93
C ALA A 236 -8.16 18.72 -11.55
N THR A 237 -7.39 17.65 -11.47
CA THR A 237 -7.63 16.36 -12.12
C THR A 237 -7.94 15.24 -11.13
N TRP A 238 -8.82 15.51 -10.17
CA TRP A 238 -9.42 14.46 -9.35
C TRP A 238 -10.68 13.87 -10.03
N PRO A 239 -10.99 12.57 -9.89
CA PRO A 239 -10.19 11.54 -9.27
C PRO A 239 -9.12 11.04 -10.24
N VAL A 240 -7.86 11.25 -9.88
CA VAL A 240 -6.76 10.74 -10.69
C VAL A 240 -6.48 9.30 -10.28
N TYR A 241 -7.30 8.40 -10.80
CA TYR A 241 -7.20 6.98 -10.55
C TYR A 241 -6.02 6.33 -11.22
N THR A 242 -5.67 6.87 -12.38
CA THR A 242 -4.75 6.20 -13.29
C THR A 242 -3.29 6.42 -12.92
N ASP A 243 -2.95 7.51 -12.23
CA ASP A 243 -1.55 7.81 -11.93
C ASP A 243 -1.22 8.01 -10.44
N ARG A 244 -2.25 8.11 -9.57
CA ARG A 244 -2.08 8.32 -8.13
C ARG A 244 -0.95 9.30 -7.79
N ARG A 245 -0.93 10.46 -8.42
CA ARG A 245 0.14 11.45 -8.28
C ARG A 245 0.38 11.85 -6.83
N VAL A 246 1.65 12.01 -6.52
CA VAL A 246 2.15 12.59 -5.27
C VAL A 246 3.26 13.55 -5.60
N ASP A 247 3.45 14.58 -4.78
CA ASP A 247 4.57 15.50 -4.97
C ASP A 247 5.89 14.75 -4.74
N ALA A 248 6.89 15.01 -5.59
CA ALA A 248 8.19 14.34 -5.51
C ALA A 248 8.87 14.54 -4.13
N ASP A 249 8.66 15.71 -3.52
CA ASP A 249 9.21 16.06 -2.21
C ASP A 249 8.36 15.58 -1.03
N SER A 250 7.20 14.95 -1.30
CA SER A 250 6.39 14.33 -0.25
C SER A 250 7.04 13.04 0.27
N PHE A 251 6.59 12.55 1.42
CA PHE A 251 7.05 11.26 1.95
C PHE A 251 6.86 10.12 0.93
N LEU A 252 5.66 10.00 0.36
CA LEU A 252 5.37 8.97 -0.64
C LEU A 252 6.14 9.18 -1.95
N GLY A 253 6.37 10.42 -2.37
CA GLY A 253 7.17 10.72 -3.55
C GLY A 253 8.61 10.22 -3.39
N ARG A 254 9.24 10.52 -2.26
CA ARG A 254 10.60 10.04 -1.96
C ARG A 254 10.67 8.52 -1.81
N LEU A 255 9.68 7.91 -1.13
CA LEU A 255 9.64 6.44 -0.98
C LEU A 255 9.47 5.75 -2.34
N ARG A 256 8.59 6.26 -3.21
CA ARG A 256 8.42 5.75 -4.58
C ARG A 256 9.70 5.85 -5.41
N ALA A 257 10.41 6.97 -5.31
CA ALA A 257 11.69 7.14 -5.98
C ALA A 257 12.73 6.10 -5.54
N LYS A 258 12.72 5.69 -4.28
CA LYS A 258 13.63 4.66 -3.74
C LYS A 258 13.29 3.24 -4.23
N VAL A 259 12.01 2.92 -4.43
CA VAL A 259 11.56 1.61 -4.94
C VAL A 259 11.46 1.54 -6.47
N GLY A 260 11.74 2.64 -7.18
CA GLY A 260 11.85 2.67 -8.65
C GLY A 260 10.53 2.49 -9.40
N ASN A 261 9.42 2.98 -8.89
CA ASN A 261 8.07 2.92 -9.51
C ASN A 261 7.56 1.52 -9.90
N SER A 262 8.23 0.46 -9.46
CA SER A 262 7.83 -0.94 -9.73
C SER A 262 6.45 -1.29 -9.19
N VAL A 263 6.04 -0.59 -8.16
CA VAL A 263 4.74 -0.71 -7.50
C VAL A 263 4.26 0.69 -7.09
N ILE A 264 2.97 0.91 -7.11
CA ILE A 264 2.41 2.16 -6.61
C ILE A 264 2.21 2.04 -5.10
N ILE A 265 3.09 2.67 -4.32
CA ILE A 265 2.93 2.81 -2.87
C ILE A 265 2.10 4.06 -2.60
N ASP A 266 0.99 3.93 -1.85
CA ASP A 266 0.12 5.05 -1.50
C ASP A 266 -0.58 4.80 -0.16
N LEU A 267 -1.47 5.71 0.24
CA LEU A 267 -2.50 5.46 1.24
C LEU A 267 -3.60 4.57 0.63
N PRO A 268 -4.33 3.78 1.41
CA PRO A 268 -5.52 3.09 0.94
C PRO A 268 -6.63 4.09 0.60
N THR A 269 -7.55 3.74 -0.29
CA THR A 269 -8.85 4.41 -0.33
C THR A 269 -9.69 3.97 0.88
N GLU A 270 -10.73 4.76 1.23
CA GLU A 270 -11.67 4.36 2.28
C GLU A 270 -12.31 3.01 1.97
N GLY A 271 -12.65 2.75 0.70
CA GLY A 271 -13.20 1.47 0.26
C GLY A 271 -12.21 0.32 0.39
N GLN A 272 -10.95 0.51 0.05
CA GLN A 272 -9.89 -0.50 0.24
C GLN A 272 -9.64 -0.77 1.72
N TRP A 273 -9.57 0.29 2.53
CA TRP A 273 -9.37 0.19 3.98
C TRP A 273 -10.49 -0.60 4.67
N GLU A 274 -11.75 -0.27 4.33
CA GLU A 274 -12.90 -0.93 4.97
C GLU A 274 -13.07 -2.37 4.50
N LEU A 275 -12.84 -2.68 3.19
CA LEU A 275 -12.79 -4.06 2.71
C LEU A 275 -11.73 -4.86 3.47
N ALA A 276 -10.53 -4.32 3.62
CA ALA A 276 -9.44 -4.98 4.33
C ALA A 276 -9.79 -5.23 5.81
N SER A 277 -10.44 -4.27 6.47
CA SER A 277 -10.90 -4.42 7.86
C SER A 277 -11.95 -5.53 8.01
N ARG A 278 -12.88 -5.65 7.06
CA ARG A 278 -13.98 -6.64 7.07
C ARG A 278 -13.62 -7.99 6.45
N SER A 279 -12.50 -8.12 5.76
CA SER A 279 -12.18 -9.33 4.99
C SER A 279 -12.03 -10.57 5.87
N VAL A 280 -12.54 -11.68 5.36
CA VAL A 280 -12.35 -13.02 5.97
C VAL A 280 -11.35 -13.89 5.20
N GLY A 281 -10.75 -13.36 4.10
CA GLY A 281 -9.63 -13.99 3.39
C GLY A 281 -9.95 -14.72 2.11
N ASP A 282 -11.21 -14.99 1.82
CA ASP A 282 -11.68 -15.74 0.63
C ASP A 282 -12.44 -14.87 -0.40
N GLY A 283 -12.34 -13.55 -0.26
CA GLY A 283 -13.10 -12.57 -1.05
C GLY A 283 -14.48 -12.25 -0.45
N THR A 284 -14.83 -12.87 0.68
CA THR A 284 -16.01 -12.50 1.47
C THR A 284 -15.65 -11.49 2.57
N SER A 285 -16.66 -10.91 3.19
CA SER A 285 -16.50 -9.90 4.23
C SER A 285 -17.44 -10.11 5.39
N LEU A 286 -17.06 -9.62 6.56
CA LEU A 286 -17.93 -9.51 7.72
C LEU A 286 -19.12 -8.61 7.41
N GLY A 287 -20.27 -8.92 8.03
CA GLY A 287 -21.45 -8.07 8.00
C GLY A 287 -21.25 -6.73 8.72
N LEU A 288 -22.31 -5.94 8.74
CA LEU A 288 -22.38 -4.70 9.52
C LEU A 288 -22.55 -5.00 11.01
N GLY A 289 -22.30 -4.03 11.87
CA GLY A 289 -22.59 -4.12 13.31
C GLY A 289 -21.63 -4.97 14.13
N CYS A 290 -20.41 -5.25 13.67
CA CYS A 290 -19.42 -6.02 14.42
C CYS A 290 -18.01 -5.41 14.34
N TRP A 291 -17.13 -5.84 15.28
CA TRP A 291 -15.71 -5.59 15.23
C TRP A 291 -15.03 -6.46 14.15
N ASN A 292 -13.79 -6.19 13.83
CA ASN A 292 -13.06 -6.85 12.75
C ASN A 292 -12.68 -8.32 13.02
N ASP A 293 -12.93 -8.83 14.21
CA ASP A 293 -12.82 -10.25 14.57
C ASP A 293 -14.17 -10.98 14.50
N GLY A 294 -15.24 -10.27 14.06
CA GLY A 294 -16.61 -10.77 13.99
C GLY A 294 -17.39 -10.69 15.30
N SER A 295 -16.78 -10.25 16.40
CA SER A 295 -17.50 -10.09 17.67
C SER A 295 -18.45 -8.88 17.63
N PRO A 296 -19.62 -8.96 18.30
CA PRO A 296 -20.58 -7.87 18.30
C PRO A 296 -20.05 -6.66 19.08
N TYR A 297 -20.57 -5.48 18.76
CA TYR A 297 -20.41 -4.30 19.60
C TYR A 297 -21.08 -4.54 20.97
N ASP A 298 -20.35 -4.28 22.05
CA ASP A 298 -20.82 -4.56 23.44
C ASP A 298 -20.53 -3.37 24.38
N SER A 299 -20.73 -2.16 23.91
CA SER A 299 -20.51 -0.95 24.71
C SER A 299 -21.84 -0.45 25.30
N ALA A 300 -22.17 -0.94 26.47
CA ALA A 300 -23.40 -0.54 27.17
C ALA A 300 -23.35 0.91 27.71
N ASP A 301 -22.18 1.36 28.14
CA ASP A 301 -21.94 2.69 28.71
C ASP A 301 -21.34 3.70 27.72
N GLY A 302 -21.01 3.27 26.52
CA GLY A 302 -20.38 4.10 25.48
C GLY A 302 -18.90 4.40 25.71
N THR A 303 -18.31 3.95 26.82
CA THR A 303 -16.92 4.27 27.20
C THR A 303 -16.00 3.06 27.20
N THR A 304 -16.56 1.86 27.40
CA THR A 304 -15.83 0.59 27.41
C THR A 304 -16.53 -0.45 26.55
N ASP A 305 -15.76 -1.39 25.97
CA ASP A 305 -16.27 -2.54 25.22
C ASP A 305 -15.29 -3.71 25.36
N ALA A 306 -15.76 -4.80 25.99
CA ALA A 306 -14.94 -5.97 26.31
C ALA A 306 -14.48 -6.74 25.05
N ASN A 307 -15.17 -6.62 23.93
CA ASN A 307 -14.75 -7.20 22.66
C ASN A 307 -13.73 -6.30 21.98
N LEU A 308 -13.94 -4.99 21.99
CA LEU A 308 -12.96 -4.03 21.47
C LEU A 308 -11.62 -4.09 22.23
N ASP A 309 -11.65 -4.33 23.54
CA ASP A 309 -10.42 -4.50 24.36
C ASP A 309 -9.44 -5.54 23.81
N LYS A 310 -9.95 -6.53 23.08
CA LYS A 310 -9.13 -7.61 22.51
C LYS A 310 -8.39 -7.20 21.25
N VAL A 311 -8.97 -6.25 20.48
CA VAL A 311 -8.55 -5.93 19.11
C VAL A 311 -8.06 -4.48 18.95
N ALA A 312 -8.18 -3.64 19.98
CA ALA A 312 -7.88 -2.21 19.87
C ALA A 312 -7.26 -1.60 21.14
N TRP A 313 -6.43 -0.57 20.91
CA TRP A 313 -6.10 0.45 21.90
C TRP A 313 -6.99 1.67 21.66
N TYR A 314 -7.87 2.00 22.63
CA TYR A 314 -8.79 3.12 22.59
C TYR A 314 -8.82 3.80 23.96
N LYS A 315 -9.53 4.89 24.13
CA LYS A 315 -9.54 5.71 25.34
C LYS A 315 -9.86 4.92 26.63
N GLY A 316 -10.71 3.89 26.52
CA GLY A 316 -11.11 3.06 27.67
C GLY A 316 -9.97 2.19 28.23
N ASN A 317 -8.95 1.86 27.43
CA ASN A 317 -7.89 0.94 27.83
C ASN A 317 -6.46 1.42 27.55
N SER A 318 -6.27 2.52 26.81
CA SER A 318 -4.95 3.00 26.38
C SER A 318 -4.22 3.85 27.44
N GLY A 319 -4.91 4.35 28.46
CA GLY A 319 -4.35 5.36 29.36
C GLY A 319 -4.11 6.71 28.69
N SER A 320 -4.74 6.97 27.53
CA SER A 320 -4.58 8.18 26.71
C SER A 320 -3.18 8.37 26.13
N VAL A 321 -2.47 7.29 25.88
CA VAL A 321 -1.14 7.27 25.22
C VAL A 321 -1.15 6.27 24.07
N PRO A 322 -0.33 6.50 23.03
CA PRO A 322 -0.13 5.50 21.97
C PRO A 322 0.61 4.27 22.52
N HIS A 323 0.32 3.11 21.93
CA HIS A 323 0.95 1.84 22.24
C HIS A 323 1.69 1.31 21.01
N GLU A 324 2.57 0.34 21.19
CA GLU A 324 3.27 -0.29 20.07
C GLU A 324 2.27 -0.98 19.14
N VAL A 325 2.54 -0.92 17.84
CA VAL A 325 1.71 -1.59 16.83
C VAL A 325 1.73 -3.11 17.04
N GLY A 326 0.60 -3.78 16.75
CA GLY A 326 0.50 -5.24 16.77
C GLY A 326 0.45 -5.87 18.17
N GLU A 327 0.17 -5.13 19.22
CA GLU A 327 0.00 -5.68 20.58
C GLU A 327 -1.39 -6.30 20.82
N LYS A 328 -2.38 -5.89 20.06
CA LYS A 328 -3.74 -6.44 20.12
C LYS A 328 -3.91 -7.58 19.12
N LYS A 329 -5.06 -8.28 19.15
CA LYS A 329 -5.35 -9.34 18.18
C LYS A 329 -5.59 -8.75 16.79
N PRO A 330 -5.06 -9.38 15.74
CA PRO A 330 -5.37 -8.99 14.38
C PRO A 330 -6.81 -9.34 14.00
N ASN A 331 -7.26 -8.78 12.87
CA ASN A 331 -8.47 -9.25 12.21
C ASN A 331 -8.30 -10.64 11.59
N LEU A 332 -9.34 -11.17 10.96
CA LEU A 332 -9.38 -12.55 10.43
C LEU A 332 -8.35 -12.83 9.33
N ILE A 333 -7.78 -11.80 8.71
CA ILE A 333 -6.73 -11.93 7.68
C ILE A 333 -5.35 -11.47 8.14
N GLY A 334 -5.20 -11.11 9.41
CA GLY A 334 -3.90 -10.79 9.98
C GLY A 334 -3.51 -9.32 9.93
N LEU A 335 -4.46 -8.39 9.81
CA LEU A 335 -4.22 -6.96 9.94
C LEU A 335 -4.42 -6.54 11.40
N TYR A 336 -3.45 -5.83 11.94
CA TYR A 336 -3.47 -5.32 13.31
C TYR A 336 -3.95 -3.87 13.34
N ASP A 337 -4.45 -3.47 14.50
CA ASP A 337 -4.77 -2.09 14.83
C ASP A 337 -5.75 -1.45 13.82
N MET A 338 -6.71 -2.25 13.30
CA MET A 338 -7.80 -1.78 12.43
C MET A 338 -8.93 -1.09 13.22
N HIS A 339 -8.74 -0.91 14.51
CA HIS A 339 -9.59 -0.18 15.45
C HIS A 339 -8.72 0.53 16.46
N GLY A 340 -8.99 1.79 16.75
CA GLY A 340 -8.20 2.56 17.70
C GLY A 340 -6.76 2.78 17.23
N GLY A 341 -5.76 2.67 18.10
CA GLY A 341 -4.39 3.03 17.74
C GLY A 341 -4.31 4.50 17.30
N VAL A 342 -4.18 4.79 16.02
CA VAL A 342 -4.21 6.15 15.49
C VAL A 342 -5.22 6.30 14.35
N TRP A 343 -5.77 7.50 14.17
CA TRP A 343 -6.52 7.83 12.98
C TRP A 343 -5.64 7.69 11.73
N GLU A 344 -6.12 6.98 10.73
CA GLU A 344 -5.38 6.68 9.51
C GLU A 344 -5.89 7.50 8.32
N TRP A 345 -5.00 8.29 7.72
CA TRP A 345 -5.27 9.00 6.49
C TRP A 345 -5.58 8.03 5.34
N CYS A 346 -6.66 8.32 4.60
CA CYS A 346 -7.00 7.68 3.33
C CYS A 346 -6.79 8.65 2.17
N VAL A 347 -6.65 8.12 0.95
CA VAL A 347 -6.49 8.94 -0.27
C VAL A 347 -7.67 9.87 -0.49
N ASP A 348 -8.85 9.44 -0.08
CA ASP A 348 -10.13 10.04 -0.42
C ASP A 348 -10.30 11.45 0.11
N TRP A 349 -10.91 12.29 -0.69
CA TRP A 349 -11.57 13.49 -0.22
C TRP A 349 -12.89 13.12 0.45
N PHE A 350 -13.10 13.65 1.62
CA PHE A 350 -14.26 13.32 2.43
C PHE A 350 -15.51 13.98 1.88
N ASP A 351 -16.54 13.18 1.65
CA ASP A 351 -17.92 13.61 1.48
C ASP A 351 -18.83 12.75 2.38
N ARG A 352 -19.87 13.34 2.94
CA ARG A 352 -20.80 12.65 3.85
C ARG A 352 -21.49 11.46 3.22
N ASN A 353 -21.62 11.45 1.92
CA ASN A 353 -22.30 10.45 1.12
C ASN A 353 -21.34 9.69 0.21
N TYR A 354 -20.02 9.68 0.51
CA TYR A 354 -18.97 9.10 -0.32
C TYR A 354 -18.92 9.66 -1.76
N GLY A 355 -19.37 10.92 -1.96
CA GLY A 355 -19.55 11.50 -3.28
C GLY A 355 -20.73 10.94 -4.08
N LEU A 356 -21.56 10.11 -3.48
CA LEU A 356 -22.66 9.43 -4.15
C LEU A 356 -23.92 10.30 -4.17
N THR A 357 -24.58 10.37 -5.32
CA THR A 357 -25.94 10.93 -5.47
C THR A 357 -26.99 9.94 -4.99
N GLY A 358 -28.25 10.41 -4.78
CA GLY A 358 -29.33 9.54 -4.30
C GLY A 358 -29.53 8.25 -5.11
N ALA A 359 -29.36 8.30 -6.44
CA ALA A 359 -29.47 7.13 -7.30
C ALA A 359 -28.28 6.16 -7.18
N GLN A 360 -27.08 6.67 -6.90
CA GLN A 360 -25.88 5.86 -6.73
C GLN A 360 -25.84 5.14 -5.36
N ARG A 361 -26.54 5.67 -4.35
CA ARG A 361 -26.63 5.01 -3.03
C ARG A 361 -27.45 3.72 -3.05
N SER A 362 -28.34 3.55 -4.01
CA SER A 362 -29.16 2.33 -4.16
C SER A 362 -28.55 1.34 -5.13
N GLY A 363 -27.36 1.61 -5.69
CA GLY A 363 -26.66 0.78 -6.66
C GLY A 363 -25.26 0.37 -6.20
N LEU A 364 -24.70 -0.60 -6.92
CA LEU A 364 -23.31 -1.03 -6.73
C LEU A 364 -22.34 0.08 -7.14
N THR A 365 -21.45 0.47 -6.23
CA THR A 365 -20.36 1.40 -6.50
C THR A 365 -19.05 0.60 -6.75
N ILE A 366 -18.38 0.91 -7.84
CA ILE A 366 -17.15 0.20 -8.24
C ILE A 366 -15.93 1.07 -7.94
N ASP A 367 -14.96 0.52 -7.23
CA ASP A 367 -13.68 1.14 -6.87
C ASP A 367 -13.83 2.61 -6.41
N PRO A 368 -14.61 2.91 -5.36
CA PRO A 368 -14.85 4.28 -4.92
C PRO A 368 -13.58 4.97 -4.41
N VAL A 369 -13.51 6.28 -4.61
CA VAL A 369 -12.38 7.14 -4.20
C VAL A 369 -12.82 8.46 -3.58
N GLY A 370 -14.00 8.50 -3.05
CA GLY A 370 -14.55 9.68 -2.42
C GLY A 370 -15.03 10.76 -3.41
N ALA A 371 -15.14 11.96 -2.91
CA ALA A 371 -15.71 13.10 -3.62
C ALA A 371 -14.71 13.79 -4.56
N VAL A 372 -15.23 14.54 -5.53
CA VAL A 372 -14.44 15.52 -6.28
C VAL A 372 -14.17 16.74 -5.39
N PRO A 373 -12.93 17.19 -5.24
CA PRO A 373 -12.62 18.35 -4.41
C PRO A 373 -13.27 19.63 -4.96
N ASP A 374 -13.97 20.35 -4.09
CA ASP A 374 -14.58 21.64 -4.40
C ASP A 374 -13.83 22.84 -3.76
N GLY A 375 -12.63 22.58 -3.22
CA GLY A 375 -11.80 23.57 -2.53
C GLY A 375 -12.15 23.78 -1.05
N THR A 376 -13.24 23.20 -0.57
CA THR A 376 -13.66 23.26 0.85
C THR A 376 -13.51 21.91 1.57
N ILE A 377 -13.15 20.88 0.83
CA ILE A 377 -13.17 19.47 1.25
C ILE A 377 -11.93 19.12 2.07
N LYS A 378 -12.15 18.25 3.03
CA LYS A 378 -11.15 17.68 3.91
C LYS A 378 -10.81 16.26 3.47
N ASN A 379 -9.64 15.76 3.83
CA ASN A 379 -9.25 14.38 3.57
C ASN A 379 -9.85 13.43 4.60
N SER A 380 -10.18 12.23 4.13
CA SER A 380 -10.79 11.20 4.95
C SER A 380 -9.80 10.50 5.87
N ARG A 381 -10.29 10.08 7.03
CA ARG A 381 -9.58 9.27 8.01
C ARG A 381 -10.47 8.16 8.55
N ARG A 382 -9.86 7.04 8.90
CA ARG A 382 -10.50 5.82 9.42
C ARG A 382 -9.85 5.38 10.73
N CYS A 383 -10.38 4.35 11.36
CA CYS A 383 -9.86 3.65 12.52
C CYS A 383 -10.33 4.15 13.91
N GLY A 384 -10.51 5.45 14.12
CA GLY A 384 -10.50 6.01 15.46
C GLY A 384 -9.10 6.10 16.03
N SER A 385 -8.94 6.29 17.33
CA SER A 385 -7.61 6.37 17.95
C SER A 385 -7.62 5.93 19.41
N TYR A 386 -6.41 5.81 19.97
CA TYR A 386 -6.19 5.55 21.40
C TYR A 386 -6.88 6.58 22.33
N ASN A 387 -7.29 7.71 21.79
CA ASN A 387 -7.93 8.80 22.54
C ASN A 387 -9.43 8.95 22.27
N ASN A 388 -10.03 8.02 21.54
CA ASN A 388 -11.45 8.03 21.18
C ASN A 388 -12.25 6.99 21.97
N ASP A 389 -13.53 7.25 22.15
CA ASP A 389 -14.48 6.30 22.72
C ASP A 389 -14.80 5.17 21.70
N PRO A 390 -15.32 3.99 22.13
CA PRO A 390 -15.58 2.85 21.26
C PRO A 390 -16.36 3.18 19.99
N VAL A 391 -17.33 4.09 20.08
CA VAL A 391 -18.18 4.51 18.96
C VAL A 391 -17.38 5.08 17.78
N ASP A 392 -16.26 5.74 18.07
CA ASP A 392 -15.37 6.30 17.04
C ASP A 392 -14.40 5.27 16.47
N CYS A 393 -14.23 4.12 17.13
CA CYS A 393 -13.34 3.05 16.69
C CYS A 393 -14.05 1.98 15.82
N ARG A 394 -15.32 2.15 15.48
CA ARG A 394 -16.07 1.21 14.62
C ARG A 394 -15.51 1.19 13.18
N ILE A 395 -15.60 0.04 12.50
CA ILE A 395 -15.17 -0.11 11.10
C ILE A 395 -15.78 0.99 10.19
N PRO A 396 -17.10 1.26 10.21
CA PRO A 396 -17.70 2.22 9.30
C PRO A 396 -17.39 3.68 9.69
N ARG A 397 -16.80 3.92 10.86
CA ARG A 397 -16.54 5.27 11.36
C ARG A 397 -15.59 6.04 10.45
N ARG A 398 -16.01 7.21 10.05
CA ARG A 398 -15.28 8.12 9.16
C ARG A 398 -15.06 9.46 9.86
N ALA A 399 -13.93 10.08 9.61
CA ALA A 399 -13.67 11.44 10.02
C ALA A 399 -12.96 12.22 8.91
N ALA A 400 -12.94 13.53 9.02
CA ALA A 400 -12.33 14.37 8.02
C ALA A 400 -11.53 15.51 8.66
N GLU A 401 -10.40 15.85 8.04
CA GLU A 401 -9.61 16.99 8.47
C GLU A 401 -8.88 17.65 7.29
N SER A 402 -8.49 18.91 7.48
CA SER A 402 -7.68 19.64 6.50
C SER A 402 -6.36 18.94 6.24
N ALA A 403 -5.92 18.92 4.98
CA ALA A 403 -4.67 18.32 4.55
C ALA A 403 -3.42 18.82 5.29
N VAL A 404 -3.47 20.02 5.87
CA VAL A 404 -2.35 20.66 6.57
C VAL A 404 -2.47 20.59 8.10
N THR A 405 -3.55 20.01 8.62
CA THR A 405 -3.77 19.86 10.06
C THR A 405 -3.29 18.50 10.54
N THR A 406 -2.77 18.45 11.75
CA THR A 406 -2.40 17.19 12.41
C THR A 406 -2.63 17.27 13.91
N TYR A 407 -2.82 16.11 14.53
CA TYR A 407 -2.94 15.93 15.97
C TYR A 407 -2.07 14.77 16.44
N ALA A 408 -1.95 14.61 17.76
CA ALA A 408 -1.09 13.60 18.37
C ALA A 408 -1.51 12.15 18.08
N ASP A 409 -2.71 11.96 17.57
CA ASP A 409 -3.33 10.67 17.26
C ASP A 409 -3.64 10.50 15.76
N TYR A 410 -2.98 11.29 14.87
CA TYR A 410 -3.12 11.17 13.42
C TYR A 410 -1.87 10.52 12.82
N GLY A 411 -2.06 9.36 12.24
CA GLY A 411 -1.07 8.55 11.56
C GLY A 411 -1.58 8.00 10.22
N PHE A 412 -1.06 6.87 9.79
CA PHE A 412 -1.43 6.24 8.52
C PHE A 412 -0.90 4.80 8.42
N ARG A 413 -1.47 4.05 7.50
CA ARG A 413 -0.86 2.82 6.97
C ARG A 413 -0.70 2.91 5.46
N LEU A 414 0.22 2.15 4.90
CA LEU A 414 0.49 2.12 3.47
C LEU A 414 -0.34 1.07 2.75
N ALA A 415 -0.54 1.29 1.46
CA ALA A 415 -1.09 0.31 0.53
C ALA A 415 -0.19 0.18 -0.71
N LEU A 416 -0.16 -1.01 -1.32
CA LEU A 416 0.43 -1.24 -2.63
C LEU A 416 -0.70 -1.50 -3.62
N ILE A 417 -0.66 -0.78 -4.71
CA ILE A 417 -1.71 -0.78 -5.72
C ILE A 417 -1.14 -1.29 -7.04
N TYR A 418 -1.93 -2.09 -7.73
CA TYR A 418 -1.61 -2.47 -9.11
C TYR A 418 -1.70 -1.25 -10.02
N PRO A 419 -0.71 -1.03 -10.89
CA PRO A 419 -0.68 0.08 -11.84
C PRO A 419 -1.79 -0.01 -12.90
#